data_025c80bbab456717e55f8805761df75b
#
_entry.id   025c80bbab456717e55f8805761df75b
#
_cell.length_a   1.000
_cell.length_b   1.000
_cell.length_c   1.000
_cell.angle_alpha   90.00
_cell.angle_beta   90.00
_cell.angle_gamma   90.00
#
_symmetry.space_group_name_H-M   'P 1'
#
loop_
_entity.id
_entity.type
_entity.pdbx_description
1 polymer ?
#
loop_
_entity_poly.entity_id
_entity_poly.type
_entity_poly.pdbx_seq_one_letter_code
_entity_poly.pdbx_strand_id
1 'polypeptide(L)'
;MHGRNKYKSTGVIQWMLNNGWPSLIWHLYDFYLQPAAGYFGTKKACEPLHIQYSYDNRSVVVVNSSNLDVGELTAEATLYDFNLQRRFSRKVRLASAADSVQSVCDIPADNIDTDVYFVHLILLDKAGDVLSRNFYWLPKKLSTFDWSLEQARQHPYYTAVTRYEDLSMLNRLTKVHLDASASIQRAPGEEDIRVQIRNPSENLAFMVHLSVVDGKTGEEILPVLWEDNYFSLLPGESRAVRAHYNSAIPHARLRLEVNGWNIDAQTALVDEVANGANR
;
A
#
# COMPACT_ATOMS: atom_id res chain seq x y z
N MET A 1 -11.83 -2.53 7.47
CA MET A 1 -13.16 -2.86 8.00
C MET A 1 -13.11 -3.34 9.45
N HIS A 2 -12.20 -4.20 9.81
CA HIS A 2 -12.01 -4.76 11.14
C HIS A 2 -11.72 -3.71 12.19
N GLY A 3 -10.69 -2.87 12.00
CA GLY A 3 -10.33 -1.82 12.95
C GLY A 3 -11.47 -0.87 13.28
N ARG A 4 -12.30 -0.49 12.28
CA ARG A 4 -13.50 0.33 12.52
C ARG A 4 -14.52 -0.36 13.41
N ASN A 5 -14.62 -1.68 13.34
CA ASN A 5 -15.61 -2.47 14.07
C ASN A 5 -15.01 -3.13 15.31
N LYS A 6 -14.05 -2.46 15.99
CA LYS A 6 -13.48 -2.91 17.26
C LYS A 6 -14.57 -3.39 18.20
N TYR A 7 -14.30 -4.49 18.90
CA TYR A 7 -15.18 -5.17 19.86
C TYR A 7 -16.46 -5.80 19.31
N LYS A 8 -16.83 -5.51 18.05
CA LYS A 8 -17.89 -6.25 17.34
C LYS A 8 -17.29 -7.34 16.46
N SER A 9 -16.12 -7.08 15.93
CA SER A 9 -15.33 -8.01 15.14
C SER A 9 -13.91 -8.05 15.73
N THR A 10 -13.49 -9.21 16.23
CA THR A 10 -12.32 -9.36 17.11
C THR A 10 -11.07 -9.82 16.40
N GLY A 11 -11.14 -10.23 15.15
CA GLY A 11 -9.98 -10.63 14.36
C GLY A 11 -10.30 -11.04 12.93
N VAL A 12 -9.28 -11.15 12.12
CA VAL A 12 -9.28 -11.74 10.78
C VAL A 12 -8.17 -12.79 10.73
N ILE A 13 -8.48 -13.96 10.21
CA ILE A 13 -7.49 -15.02 10.00
C ILE A 13 -7.14 -15.04 8.52
N GLN A 14 -5.89 -14.72 8.19
CA GLN A 14 -5.35 -14.88 6.85
C GLN A 14 -5.00 -16.35 6.60
N TRP A 15 -5.59 -16.94 5.59
CA TRP A 15 -5.37 -18.31 5.15
C TRP A 15 -4.69 -18.33 3.80
N MET A 16 -3.44 -18.60 3.66
CA MET A 16 -2.31 -18.94 4.49
C MET A 16 -1.18 -17.91 4.29
N LEU A 17 -0.03 -18.09 4.98
CA LEU A 17 1.08 -17.16 4.91
C LEU A 17 1.79 -17.24 3.55
N ASN A 18 2.13 -18.46 3.09
CA ASN A 18 2.89 -18.70 1.85
C ASN A 18 2.47 -20.01 1.15
N ASN A 19 2.99 -20.21 -0.04
CA ASN A 19 2.74 -21.40 -0.85
C ASN A 19 3.73 -22.53 -0.56
N GLY A 20 3.26 -23.78 -0.66
CA GLY A 20 4.10 -24.98 -0.62
C GLY A 20 4.72 -25.35 -1.97
N TRP A 21 4.29 -24.72 -3.07
CA TRP A 21 4.79 -24.87 -4.44
C TRP A 21 4.44 -23.61 -5.26
N PRO A 22 5.11 -23.35 -6.40
CA PRO A 22 4.76 -22.21 -7.25
C PRO A 22 3.31 -22.26 -7.71
N SER A 23 2.52 -21.29 -7.28
CA SER A 23 1.10 -21.16 -7.63
C SER A 23 0.62 -19.71 -7.46
N LEU A 24 -0.45 -19.35 -8.16
CA LEU A 24 -1.14 -18.08 -8.00
C LEU A 24 -2.32 -18.25 -7.05
N ILE A 25 -2.20 -17.75 -5.83
CA ILE A 25 -3.23 -17.82 -4.80
C ILE A 25 -3.13 -16.60 -3.87
N TRP A 26 -4.09 -16.41 -2.97
CA TRP A 26 -4.22 -15.27 -2.05
C TRP A 26 -3.22 -15.22 -0.88
N HIS A 27 -2.10 -15.91 -0.95
CA HIS A 27 -1.09 -15.88 0.10
C HIS A 27 -0.36 -14.53 0.18
N LEU A 28 0.23 -14.23 1.34
CA LEU A 28 0.99 -12.99 1.55
C LEU A 28 2.38 -13.07 0.93
N TYR A 29 2.99 -14.26 0.95
CA TYR A 29 4.25 -14.59 0.30
C TYR A 29 4.03 -15.64 -0.77
N ASP A 30 4.77 -15.56 -1.85
CA ASP A 30 4.83 -16.61 -2.83
C ASP A 30 5.71 -17.81 -2.36
N PHE A 31 5.90 -18.80 -3.24
CA PHE A 31 6.78 -19.95 -2.96
C PHE A 31 8.24 -19.55 -2.72
N TYR A 32 8.71 -18.49 -3.35
CA TYR A 32 10.07 -17.97 -3.24
C TYR A 32 10.27 -17.01 -2.07
N LEU A 33 9.26 -16.86 -1.21
CA LEU A 33 9.21 -15.95 -0.07
C LEU A 33 9.26 -14.47 -0.45
N GLN A 34 8.87 -14.15 -1.67
CA GLN A 34 8.71 -12.78 -2.12
C GLN A 34 7.37 -12.23 -1.58
N PRO A 35 7.37 -11.08 -0.89
CA PRO A 35 6.12 -10.50 -0.39
C PRO A 35 5.34 -9.87 -1.53
N ALA A 36 4.07 -10.26 -1.69
CA ALA A 36 3.16 -9.71 -2.69
C ALA A 36 2.50 -8.42 -2.21
N ALA A 37 1.77 -7.73 -3.12
CA ALA A 37 1.00 -6.52 -2.78
C ALA A 37 0.01 -6.74 -1.61
N GLY A 38 -0.55 -7.94 -1.50
CA GLY A 38 -1.43 -8.32 -0.38
C GLY A 38 -0.72 -8.28 0.99
N TYR A 39 0.57 -8.59 1.04
CA TYR A 39 1.37 -8.44 2.25
C TYR A 39 1.43 -6.98 2.71
N PHE A 40 1.75 -6.05 1.80
CA PHE A 40 1.87 -4.64 2.13
C PHE A 40 0.52 -4.01 2.49
N GLY A 41 -0.56 -4.44 1.83
CA GLY A 41 -1.92 -4.06 2.22
C GLY A 41 -2.27 -4.53 3.63
N THR A 42 -1.91 -5.75 3.99
CA THR A 42 -2.09 -6.29 5.35
C THR A 42 -1.22 -5.57 6.37
N LYS A 43 0.05 -5.32 6.04
CA LYS A 43 0.98 -4.55 6.89
C LYS A 43 0.40 -3.17 7.23
N LYS A 44 -0.11 -2.43 6.22
CA LYS A 44 -0.78 -1.14 6.44
C LYS A 44 -2.04 -1.27 7.30
N ALA A 45 -2.86 -2.26 7.08
CA ALA A 45 -4.07 -2.48 7.88
C ALA A 45 -3.76 -2.85 9.33
N CYS A 46 -2.54 -3.29 9.63
CA CYS A 46 -2.05 -3.62 10.97
C CYS A 46 -1.26 -2.47 11.62
N GLU A 47 -1.10 -1.31 10.99
CA GLU A 47 -0.50 -0.13 11.63
C GLU A 47 -1.28 0.22 12.91
N PRO A 48 -0.60 0.45 14.05
CA PRO A 48 -1.29 0.76 15.31
C PRO A 48 -2.15 2.03 15.26
N LEU A 49 -1.70 3.01 14.48
CA LEU A 49 -2.45 4.23 14.18
C LEU A 49 -2.55 4.36 12.65
N HIS A 50 -3.77 4.29 12.11
CA HIS A 50 -3.96 4.38 10.66
C HIS A 50 -5.28 5.03 10.27
N ILE A 51 -5.31 5.57 9.07
CA ILE A 51 -6.52 6.08 8.41
C ILE A 51 -7.01 5.08 7.39
N GLN A 52 -8.29 4.74 7.41
CA GLN A 52 -8.86 3.74 6.50
C GLN A 52 -10.20 4.17 5.88
N TYR A 53 -10.49 3.64 4.70
CA TYR A 53 -11.79 3.70 4.03
C TYR A 53 -12.55 2.38 4.23
N SER A 54 -13.86 2.46 4.33
CA SER A 54 -14.76 1.31 4.51
C SER A 54 -15.63 1.11 3.29
N TYR A 55 -15.53 -0.07 2.67
CA TYR A 55 -16.23 -0.40 1.42
C TYR A 55 -17.75 -0.47 1.56
N ASP A 56 -18.25 -0.83 2.74
CA ASP A 56 -19.68 -1.06 3.00
C ASP A 56 -20.50 0.22 3.13
N ASN A 57 -19.91 1.28 3.69
CA ASN A 57 -20.60 2.54 3.93
C ASN A 57 -19.83 3.78 3.50
N ARG A 58 -18.69 3.62 2.84
CA ARG A 58 -17.82 4.69 2.32
C ARG A 58 -17.28 5.64 3.40
N SER A 59 -17.33 5.24 4.67
CA SER A 59 -16.79 6.06 5.75
C SER A 59 -15.26 6.03 5.77
N VAL A 60 -14.67 7.16 6.15
CA VAL A 60 -13.26 7.31 6.48
C VAL A 60 -13.14 7.44 7.99
N VAL A 61 -12.28 6.64 8.59
CA VAL A 61 -12.03 6.67 10.03
C VAL A 61 -10.53 6.63 10.32
N VAL A 62 -10.14 7.19 11.46
CA VAL A 62 -8.83 6.97 12.07
C VAL A 62 -8.98 5.92 13.15
N VAL A 63 -8.17 4.89 13.10
CA VAL A 63 -8.12 3.80 14.08
C VAL A 63 -6.84 3.93 14.87
N ASN A 64 -6.95 4.02 16.19
CA ASN A 64 -5.84 3.93 17.12
C ASN A 64 -5.98 2.61 17.90
N SER A 65 -5.05 1.70 17.70
CA SER A 65 -4.98 0.41 18.41
C SER A 65 -3.88 0.40 19.48
N SER A 66 -3.24 1.55 19.72
CA SER A 66 -2.26 1.69 20.78
C SER A 66 -2.96 2.01 22.11
N ASN A 67 -2.22 1.87 23.19
CA ASN A 67 -2.66 2.23 24.55
C ASN A 67 -2.34 3.70 24.91
N LEU A 68 -2.03 4.54 23.90
CA LEU A 68 -1.69 5.94 24.09
C LEU A 68 -2.67 6.84 23.34
N ASP A 69 -3.02 7.96 23.95
CA ASP A 69 -3.72 9.03 23.28
C ASP A 69 -2.80 9.73 22.29
N VAL A 70 -3.33 10.06 21.11
CA VAL A 70 -2.62 10.84 20.09
C VAL A 70 -3.41 12.12 19.80
N GLY A 71 -2.83 13.25 20.16
CA GLY A 71 -3.43 14.57 19.94
C GLY A 71 -2.96 15.21 18.64
N GLU A 72 -3.64 16.29 18.25
CA GLU A 72 -3.25 17.19 17.16
C GLU A 72 -2.96 16.48 15.81
N LEU A 73 -3.87 15.63 15.40
CA LEU A 73 -3.84 14.95 14.10
C LEU A 73 -4.57 15.78 13.04
N THR A 74 -4.13 15.61 11.80
CA THR A 74 -4.86 16.09 10.61
C THR A 74 -5.12 14.91 9.67
N ALA A 75 -6.40 14.62 9.45
CA ALA A 75 -6.83 13.62 8.47
C ALA A 75 -7.25 14.32 7.17
N GLU A 76 -6.72 13.86 6.06
CA GLU A 76 -7.06 14.33 4.71
C GLU A 76 -7.65 13.19 3.90
N ALA A 77 -8.80 13.39 3.30
CA ALA A 77 -9.47 12.44 2.43
C ALA A 77 -9.80 13.12 1.10
N THR A 78 -9.31 12.55 0.00
CA THR A 78 -9.53 13.10 -1.34
C THR A 78 -10.04 12.01 -2.28
N LEU A 79 -11.08 12.34 -3.03
CA LEU A 79 -11.67 11.51 -4.07
C LEU A 79 -11.28 12.06 -5.43
N TYR A 80 -10.71 11.22 -6.26
CA TYR A 80 -10.40 11.49 -7.66
C TYR A 80 -11.20 10.57 -8.57
N ASP A 81 -11.66 11.06 -9.70
CA ASP A 81 -12.10 10.20 -10.79
C ASP A 81 -10.89 9.55 -11.50
N PHE A 82 -11.14 8.70 -12.48
CA PHE A 82 -10.07 8.03 -13.24
C PHE A 82 -9.12 9.01 -13.94
N ASN A 83 -9.59 10.18 -14.32
CA ASN A 83 -8.80 11.22 -14.99
C ASN A 83 -8.08 12.15 -13.99
N LEU A 84 -8.00 11.75 -12.73
CA LEU A 84 -7.42 12.52 -11.62
C LEU A 84 -8.07 13.88 -11.36
N GLN A 85 -9.31 14.08 -11.84
CA GLN A 85 -10.09 15.25 -11.45
C GLN A 85 -10.54 15.07 -10.00
N ARG A 86 -10.19 16.03 -9.16
CA ARG A 86 -10.58 16.02 -7.75
C ARG A 86 -12.08 16.29 -7.61
N ARG A 87 -12.84 15.29 -7.20
CA ARG A 87 -14.29 15.34 -7.05
C ARG A 87 -14.75 15.69 -5.63
N PHE A 88 -13.91 15.36 -4.65
CA PHE A 88 -14.15 15.68 -3.24
C PHE A 88 -12.81 15.82 -2.51
N SER A 89 -12.80 16.70 -1.49
CA SER A 89 -11.67 16.79 -0.56
C SER A 89 -12.18 17.22 0.81
N ARG A 90 -11.70 16.57 1.85
CA ARG A 90 -12.01 16.90 3.24
C ARG A 90 -10.73 16.86 4.06
N LYS A 91 -10.55 17.90 4.88
CA LYS A 91 -9.48 18.01 5.86
C LYS A 91 -10.09 18.22 7.24
N VAL A 92 -9.74 17.37 8.20
CA VAL A 92 -10.29 17.37 9.55
C VAL A 92 -9.15 17.34 10.56
N ARG A 93 -9.18 18.26 11.51
CA ARG A 93 -8.32 18.20 12.70
C ARG A 93 -9.02 17.37 13.77
N LEU A 94 -8.31 16.46 14.39
CA LEU A 94 -8.85 15.56 15.40
C LEU A 94 -7.77 15.14 16.41
N ALA A 95 -8.21 14.52 17.48
CA ALA A 95 -7.37 13.76 18.39
C ALA A 95 -7.92 12.32 18.43
N SER A 96 -7.08 11.36 18.70
CA SER A 96 -7.48 9.95 18.83
C SER A 96 -7.12 9.44 20.21
N ALA A 97 -8.12 9.11 21.01
CA ALA A 97 -7.89 8.46 22.29
C ALA A 97 -7.24 7.09 22.12
N ALA A 98 -6.62 6.60 23.15
CA ALA A 98 -6.12 5.23 23.21
C ALA A 98 -7.23 4.24 22.84
N ASP A 99 -6.88 3.22 22.05
CA ASP A 99 -7.76 2.11 21.67
C ASP A 99 -9.13 2.57 21.15
N SER A 100 -9.16 3.53 20.26
CA SER A 100 -10.36 4.18 19.76
C SER A 100 -10.50 4.20 18.24
N VAL A 101 -11.70 4.55 17.79
CA VAL A 101 -12.01 4.82 16.38
C VAL A 101 -12.65 6.19 16.29
N GLN A 102 -12.06 7.06 15.47
CA GLN A 102 -12.55 8.42 15.22
C GLN A 102 -13.08 8.56 13.81
N SER A 103 -14.32 9.05 13.66
CA SER A 103 -14.90 9.33 12.34
C SER A 103 -14.29 10.60 11.74
N VAL A 104 -13.99 10.55 10.44
CA VAL A 104 -13.47 11.68 9.67
C VAL A 104 -14.53 12.25 8.74
N CYS A 105 -15.03 11.44 7.81
CA CYS A 105 -16.07 11.82 6.83
C CYS A 105 -16.59 10.59 6.09
N ASP A 106 -17.64 10.80 5.31
CA ASP A 106 -18.07 9.86 4.28
C ASP A 106 -17.63 10.38 2.90
N ILE A 107 -17.29 9.45 2.00
CA ILE A 107 -16.87 9.76 0.63
C ILE A 107 -18.10 9.76 -0.29
N PRO A 108 -18.47 10.90 -0.91
CA PRO A 108 -19.65 11.01 -1.78
C PRO A 108 -19.34 10.51 -3.20
N ALA A 109 -19.27 9.19 -3.38
CA ALA A 109 -18.90 8.57 -4.65
C ALA A 109 -20.10 8.29 -5.60
N ASP A 110 -21.30 8.83 -5.33
CA ASP A 110 -22.49 8.54 -6.12
C ASP A 110 -22.48 9.22 -7.51
N ASN A 111 -21.80 10.36 -7.63
CA ASN A 111 -21.77 11.19 -8.85
C ASN A 111 -20.42 11.10 -9.59
N ILE A 112 -19.79 9.93 -9.58
CA ILE A 112 -18.58 9.67 -10.35
C ILE A 112 -18.96 9.18 -11.74
N ASP A 113 -18.48 9.86 -12.79
CA ASP A 113 -18.80 9.52 -14.18
C ASP A 113 -17.95 8.36 -14.73
N THR A 114 -16.79 8.09 -14.12
CA THR A 114 -15.87 7.03 -14.53
C THR A 114 -16.17 5.71 -13.81
N ASP A 115 -15.90 4.57 -14.45
CA ASP A 115 -16.15 3.25 -13.89
C ASP A 115 -15.18 2.87 -12.77
N VAL A 116 -14.03 3.53 -12.72
CA VAL A 116 -13.03 3.42 -11.65
C VAL A 116 -12.76 4.81 -11.08
N TYR A 117 -12.56 4.88 -9.77
CA TYR A 117 -12.17 6.08 -9.07
C TYR A 117 -11.16 5.77 -7.96
N PHE A 118 -10.51 6.82 -7.44
CA PHE A 118 -9.46 6.68 -6.45
C PHE A 118 -9.80 7.46 -5.18
N VAL A 119 -9.48 6.85 -4.03
CA VAL A 119 -9.56 7.53 -2.73
C VAL A 119 -8.16 7.57 -2.12
N HIS A 120 -7.67 8.78 -1.88
CA HIS A 120 -6.37 9.03 -1.27
C HIS A 120 -6.58 9.57 0.15
N LEU A 121 -5.99 8.88 1.12
CA LEU A 121 -6.09 9.20 2.54
C LEU A 121 -4.70 9.45 3.11
N ILE A 122 -4.58 10.53 3.89
CA ILE A 122 -3.36 10.87 4.61
C ILE A 122 -3.72 11.24 6.05
N LEU A 123 -2.94 10.75 6.99
CA LEU A 123 -2.97 11.14 8.39
C LEU A 123 -1.62 11.79 8.73
N LEU A 124 -1.69 13.01 9.21
CA LEU A 124 -0.53 13.83 9.56
C LEU A 124 -0.51 14.09 11.06
N ASP A 125 0.68 14.20 11.61
CA ASP A 125 0.88 14.74 12.96
C ASP A 125 0.84 16.28 12.98
N LYS A 126 1.12 16.86 14.15
CA LYS A 126 1.20 18.31 14.37
C LYS A 126 2.29 18.99 13.55
N ALA A 127 3.41 18.31 13.30
CA ALA A 127 4.53 18.85 12.53
C ALA A 127 4.26 18.80 11.01
N GLY A 128 3.25 18.04 10.59
CA GLY A 128 2.92 17.78 9.20
C GLY A 128 3.58 16.53 8.65
N ASP A 129 4.18 15.73 9.52
CA ASP A 129 4.77 14.44 9.12
C ASP A 129 3.68 13.40 8.90
N VAL A 130 3.86 12.56 7.88
CA VAL A 130 2.89 11.53 7.52
C VAL A 130 3.01 10.34 8.47
N LEU A 131 1.96 10.09 9.24
CA LEU A 131 1.85 8.96 10.15
C LEU A 131 1.23 7.72 9.49
N SER A 132 0.27 7.92 8.61
CA SER A 132 -0.37 6.85 7.84
C SER A 132 -0.89 7.38 6.52
N ARG A 133 -0.85 6.56 5.49
CA ARG A 133 -1.44 6.86 4.18
C ARG A 133 -2.04 5.61 3.57
N ASN A 134 -3.15 5.80 2.86
CA ASN A 134 -3.77 4.75 2.07
C ASN A 134 -4.23 5.28 0.72
N PHE A 135 -4.10 4.44 -0.29
CA PHE A 135 -4.59 4.71 -1.63
C PHE A 135 -5.47 3.55 -2.07
N TYR A 136 -6.73 3.86 -2.40
CA TYR A 136 -7.72 2.88 -2.85
C TYR A 136 -8.08 3.14 -4.29
N TRP A 137 -8.26 2.07 -5.05
CA TRP A 137 -8.82 2.05 -6.38
C TRP A 137 -10.13 1.27 -6.32
N LEU A 138 -11.19 1.88 -6.73
CA LEU A 138 -12.54 1.43 -6.44
C LEU A 138 -13.37 1.39 -7.71
N PRO A 139 -14.14 0.32 -7.92
CA PRO A 139 -15.09 0.26 -9.02
C PRO A 139 -16.33 1.10 -8.68
N LYS A 140 -16.97 1.67 -9.69
CA LYS A 140 -18.25 2.35 -9.53
C LYS A 140 -19.34 1.41 -8.98
N LYS A 141 -19.26 0.12 -9.33
CA LYS A 141 -20.16 -0.93 -8.88
C LYS A 141 -19.36 -2.06 -8.25
N LEU A 142 -19.55 -2.25 -6.95
CA LEU A 142 -18.93 -3.34 -6.21
C LEU A 142 -19.48 -4.70 -6.67
N SER A 143 -18.68 -5.75 -6.48
CA SER A 143 -19.12 -7.14 -6.63
C SER A 143 -20.34 -7.42 -5.76
N THR A 144 -21.23 -8.26 -6.23
CA THR A 144 -22.38 -8.78 -5.46
C THR A 144 -22.25 -10.29 -5.32
N PHE A 145 -22.74 -10.80 -4.19
CA PHE A 145 -22.55 -12.19 -3.81
C PHE A 145 -23.88 -12.85 -3.52
N ASP A 146 -23.98 -14.15 -3.78
CA ASP A 146 -25.08 -14.97 -3.34
C ASP A 146 -24.82 -15.53 -1.94
N TRP A 147 -25.51 -14.98 -0.96
CA TRP A 147 -25.42 -15.40 0.45
C TRP A 147 -26.51 -16.41 0.83
N SER A 148 -27.19 -17.03 -0.14
CA SER A 148 -28.24 -18.01 0.14
C SER A 148 -27.70 -19.24 0.86
N LEU A 149 -28.55 -19.84 1.70
CA LEU A 149 -28.20 -21.10 2.38
C LEU A 149 -28.03 -22.25 1.39
N GLU A 150 -28.72 -22.22 0.27
CA GLU A 150 -28.58 -23.22 -0.79
C GLU A 150 -27.19 -23.16 -1.40
N GLN A 151 -26.72 -21.98 -1.79
CA GLN A 151 -25.36 -21.76 -2.30
C GLN A 151 -24.31 -22.22 -1.28
N ALA A 152 -24.48 -21.87 -0.01
CA ALA A 152 -23.56 -22.28 1.05
C ALA A 152 -23.51 -23.81 1.27
N ARG A 153 -24.63 -24.52 1.03
CA ARG A 153 -24.69 -25.98 1.11
C ARG A 153 -24.01 -26.67 -0.09
N GLN A 154 -24.21 -26.11 -1.30
CA GLN A 154 -23.63 -26.64 -2.52
C GLN A 154 -22.13 -26.36 -2.61
N HIS A 155 -21.67 -25.21 -2.11
CA HIS A 155 -20.30 -24.73 -2.21
C HIS A 155 -19.82 -24.16 -0.87
N PRO A 156 -19.50 -25.02 0.10
CA PRO A 156 -19.17 -24.58 1.47
C PRO A 156 -17.85 -23.80 1.59
N TYR A 157 -17.02 -23.82 0.53
CA TYR A 157 -15.68 -23.22 0.55
C TYR A 157 -15.57 -21.88 -0.17
N TYR A 158 -16.63 -21.40 -0.82
CA TYR A 158 -16.64 -20.08 -1.45
C TYR A 158 -18.06 -19.50 -1.51
N THR A 159 -18.13 -18.19 -1.62
CA THR A 159 -19.38 -17.47 -1.87
C THR A 159 -19.47 -17.11 -3.35
N ALA A 160 -20.52 -17.55 -4.03
CA ALA A 160 -20.70 -17.28 -5.45
C ALA A 160 -20.83 -15.79 -5.71
N VAL A 161 -20.11 -15.30 -6.71
CA VAL A 161 -20.22 -13.92 -7.17
C VAL A 161 -21.32 -13.86 -8.21
N THR A 162 -22.36 -13.05 -7.97
CA THR A 162 -23.49 -12.84 -8.90
C THR A 162 -23.22 -11.71 -9.90
N ARG A 163 -22.36 -10.77 -9.54
CA ARG A 163 -21.82 -9.73 -10.43
C ARG A 163 -20.40 -9.40 -9.99
N TYR A 164 -19.48 -9.46 -10.92
CA TYR A 164 -18.10 -9.02 -10.72
C TYR A 164 -17.99 -7.50 -10.87
N GLU A 165 -17.13 -6.90 -10.08
CA GLU A 165 -16.67 -5.52 -10.29
C GLU A 165 -15.83 -5.44 -11.56
N ASP A 166 -15.86 -4.29 -12.22
CA ASP A 166 -15.04 -4.03 -13.41
C ASP A 166 -13.97 -2.99 -13.09
N LEU A 167 -12.73 -3.45 -13.05
CA LEU A 167 -11.54 -2.63 -12.90
C LEU A 167 -10.70 -2.57 -14.19
N SER A 168 -11.22 -3.06 -15.31
CA SER A 168 -10.51 -3.13 -16.60
C SER A 168 -10.02 -1.76 -17.09
N MET A 169 -10.68 -0.67 -16.66
CA MET A 169 -10.24 0.70 -16.95
C MET A 169 -8.82 0.97 -16.47
N LEU A 170 -8.32 0.30 -15.42
CA LEU A 170 -6.94 0.44 -14.95
C LEU A 170 -5.90 0.07 -16.02
N ASN A 171 -6.23 -0.82 -16.97
CA ASN A 171 -5.36 -1.16 -18.10
C ASN A 171 -5.15 0.00 -19.08
N ARG A 172 -5.93 1.09 -18.97
CA ARG A 172 -5.87 2.29 -19.80
C ARG A 172 -5.03 3.39 -19.17
N LEU A 173 -4.44 3.17 -18.00
CA LEU A 173 -3.54 4.12 -17.37
C LEU A 173 -2.34 4.37 -18.28
N THR A 174 -2.03 5.65 -18.52
CA THR A 174 -0.87 6.07 -19.29
C THR A 174 0.41 5.61 -18.62
N LYS A 175 1.35 5.08 -19.40
CA LYS A 175 2.69 4.70 -18.91
C LYS A 175 3.41 5.92 -18.36
N VAL A 176 4.13 5.73 -17.27
CA VAL A 176 4.91 6.77 -16.61
C VAL A 176 6.34 6.29 -16.33
N HIS A 177 7.26 7.26 -16.36
CA HIS A 177 8.63 7.08 -15.90
C HIS A 177 8.80 7.81 -14.58
N LEU A 178 9.50 7.19 -13.61
CA LEU A 178 9.70 7.74 -12.28
C LEU A 178 11.15 8.20 -12.11
N ASP A 179 11.34 9.31 -11.40
CA ASP A 179 12.67 9.67 -10.89
C ASP A 179 12.95 8.82 -9.67
N ALA A 180 13.98 7.97 -9.73
CA ALA A 180 14.34 7.08 -8.64
C ALA A 180 15.84 7.14 -8.37
N SER A 181 16.21 7.20 -7.09
CA SER A 181 17.58 7.03 -6.63
C SER A 181 17.60 6.16 -5.37
N ALA A 182 18.70 5.45 -5.17
CA ALA A 182 18.86 4.59 -4.01
C ALA A 182 20.25 4.75 -3.41
N SER A 183 20.34 4.64 -2.10
CA SER A 183 21.61 4.61 -1.37
C SER A 183 21.60 3.49 -0.36
N ILE A 184 22.77 2.93 -0.07
CA ILE A 184 22.94 1.88 0.91
C ILE A 184 23.94 2.30 1.99
N GLN A 185 23.58 2.03 3.24
CA GLN A 185 24.44 2.12 4.39
C GLN A 185 24.72 0.70 4.88
N ARG A 186 25.99 0.32 4.90
CA ARG A 186 26.43 -1.01 5.31
C ARG A 186 26.89 -1.02 6.76
N ALA A 187 26.39 -1.97 7.55
CA ALA A 187 26.86 -2.30 8.87
C ALA A 187 27.16 -3.81 8.94
N PRO A 188 27.99 -4.30 9.88
CA PRO A 188 28.28 -5.73 9.99
C PRO A 188 27.01 -6.57 10.16
N GLY A 189 26.65 -7.36 9.15
CA GLY A 189 25.48 -8.21 9.13
C GLY A 189 24.14 -7.52 8.80
N GLU A 190 24.14 -6.20 8.61
CA GLU A 190 22.93 -5.43 8.33
C GLU A 190 23.17 -4.43 7.21
N GLU A 191 22.26 -4.36 6.30
CA GLU A 191 22.31 -3.40 5.18
C GLU A 191 20.99 -2.65 5.06
N ASP A 192 21.08 -1.32 5.20
CA ASP A 192 19.94 -0.41 5.07
C ASP A 192 19.95 0.30 3.72
N ILE A 193 18.88 0.14 2.97
CA ILE A 193 18.69 0.81 1.68
C ILE A 193 17.66 1.93 1.87
N ARG A 194 17.95 3.08 1.30
CA ARG A 194 17.04 4.23 1.22
C ARG A 194 16.76 4.56 -0.23
N VAL A 195 15.50 4.50 -0.60
CA VAL A 195 15.02 4.85 -1.93
C VAL A 195 14.29 6.18 -1.85
N GLN A 196 14.65 7.11 -2.73
CA GLN A 196 13.90 8.31 -3.02
C GLN A 196 13.24 8.11 -4.39
N ILE A 197 11.93 8.28 -4.44
CA ILE A 197 11.18 8.10 -5.68
C ILE A 197 10.18 9.24 -5.85
N ARG A 198 10.03 9.73 -7.09
CA ARG A 198 9.14 10.81 -7.45
C ARG A 198 8.41 10.49 -8.74
N ASN A 199 7.16 10.86 -8.81
CA ASN A 199 6.39 10.88 -10.05
C ASN A 199 6.45 12.29 -10.67
N PRO A 200 7.29 12.54 -11.69
CA PRO A 200 7.39 13.85 -12.32
C PRO A 200 6.28 14.11 -13.34
N SER A 201 5.48 13.08 -13.67
CA SER A 201 4.45 13.14 -14.71
C SER A 201 3.14 13.75 -14.21
N GLU A 202 2.23 14.03 -15.14
CA GLU A 202 0.85 14.45 -14.85
C GLU A 202 -0.11 13.26 -14.69
N ASN A 203 0.38 12.02 -14.76
CA ASN A 203 -0.41 10.80 -14.67
C ASN A 203 -0.19 10.09 -13.35
N LEU A 204 -1.12 9.24 -12.96
CA LEU A 204 -0.98 8.36 -11.79
C LEU A 204 0.10 7.31 -12.05
N ALA A 205 1.07 7.19 -11.17
CA ALA A 205 1.94 6.03 -11.07
C ALA A 205 1.27 4.99 -10.15
N PHE A 206 0.81 3.88 -10.73
CA PHE A 206 -0.03 2.91 -10.03
C PHE A 206 0.73 1.63 -9.72
N MET A 207 0.63 1.18 -8.47
CA MET A 207 1.24 -0.06 -7.98
C MET A 207 2.75 -0.10 -8.22
N VAL A 208 3.46 0.95 -7.80
CA VAL A 208 4.93 1.01 -7.86
C VAL A 208 5.53 -0.13 -7.07
N HIS A 209 6.31 -0.96 -7.72
CA HIS A 209 7.03 -2.08 -7.14
C HIS A 209 8.54 -1.82 -7.19
N LEU A 210 9.18 -1.98 -6.04
CA LEU A 210 10.61 -1.85 -5.83
C LEU A 210 11.20 -3.20 -5.53
N SER A 211 12.30 -3.54 -6.18
CA SER A 211 13.12 -4.73 -5.86
C SER A 211 14.60 -4.39 -5.91
N VAL A 212 15.38 -5.16 -5.19
CA VAL A 212 16.85 -5.04 -5.18
C VAL A 212 17.43 -6.28 -5.83
N VAL A 213 18.28 -6.08 -6.80
CA VAL A 213 18.92 -7.17 -7.53
C VAL A 213 20.45 -7.09 -7.42
N ASP A 214 21.09 -8.24 -7.49
CA ASP A 214 22.54 -8.31 -7.66
C ASP A 214 22.94 -7.71 -9.00
N GLY A 215 23.80 -6.71 -8.97
CA GLY A 215 24.19 -5.96 -10.16
C GLY A 215 24.98 -6.78 -11.19
N LYS A 216 25.51 -7.94 -10.83
CA LYS A 216 26.27 -8.84 -11.69
C LYS A 216 25.41 -9.93 -12.30
N THR A 217 24.59 -10.58 -11.49
CA THR A 217 23.74 -11.72 -11.94
C THR A 217 22.35 -11.28 -12.40
N GLY A 218 21.84 -10.16 -11.91
CA GLY A 218 20.47 -9.71 -12.10
C GLY A 218 19.45 -10.48 -11.26
N GLU A 219 19.90 -11.35 -10.36
CA GLU A 219 19.01 -12.10 -9.47
C GLU A 219 18.50 -11.20 -8.35
N GLU A 220 17.23 -11.35 -8.01
CA GLU A 220 16.62 -10.62 -6.91
C GLU A 220 17.19 -11.10 -5.57
N ILE A 221 17.49 -10.14 -4.70
CA ILE A 221 17.98 -10.40 -3.36
C ILE A 221 16.79 -10.59 -2.44
N LEU A 222 16.71 -11.73 -1.79
CA LEU A 222 15.64 -12.09 -0.88
C LEU A 222 16.20 -12.75 0.39
N PRO A 223 15.59 -12.53 1.57
CA PRO A 223 14.49 -11.63 1.82
C PRO A 223 14.96 -10.17 1.98
N VAL A 224 14.22 -9.23 1.42
CA VAL A 224 14.36 -7.79 1.68
C VAL A 224 13.12 -7.29 2.42
N LEU A 225 13.32 -6.68 3.58
CA LEU A 225 12.25 -6.18 4.44
C LEU A 225 11.95 -4.71 4.09
N TRP A 226 11.09 -4.49 3.14
CA TRP A 226 10.64 -3.16 2.73
C TRP A 226 9.70 -2.53 3.78
N GLU A 227 9.90 -1.25 4.05
CA GLU A 227 8.97 -0.44 4.84
C GLU A 227 7.59 -0.38 4.18
N ASP A 228 7.57 -0.13 2.87
CA ASP A 228 6.38 -0.16 2.02
C ASP A 228 6.74 -0.54 0.59
N ASN A 229 5.77 -1.10 -0.15
CA ASN A 229 5.92 -1.46 -1.55
C ASN A 229 4.54 -1.54 -2.21
N TYR A 230 4.47 -1.66 -3.53
CA TYR A 230 3.22 -1.68 -4.28
C TYR A 230 2.32 -0.47 -3.99
N PHE A 231 2.90 0.69 -3.80
CA PHE A 231 2.20 1.94 -3.54
C PHE A 231 1.92 2.72 -4.82
N SER A 232 1.07 3.74 -4.72
CA SER A 232 0.77 4.64 -5.83
C SER A 232 1.28 6.05 -5.53
N LEU A 233 1.65 6.78 -6.60
CA LEU A 233 2.08 8.17 -6.51
C LEU A 233 1.22 9.03 -7.45
N LEU A 234 0.57 10.03 -6.89
CA LEU A 234 -0.10 11.07 -7.65
C LEU A 234 0.91 11.95 -8.42
N PRO A 235 0.46 12.71 -9.44
CA PRO A 235 1.31 13.68 -10.12
C PRO A 235 2.09 14.57 -9.16
N GLY A 236 3.41 14.67 -9.38
CA GLY A 236 4.33 15.48 -8.56
C GLY A 236 4.66 14.91 -7.19
N GLU A 237 4.03 13.81 -6.75
CA GLU A 237 4.25 13.22 -5.44
C GLU A 237 5.63 12.56 -5.35
N SER A 238 6.27 12.70 -4.19
CA SER A 238 7.55 12.08 -3.87
C SER A 238 7.42 11.22 -2.62
N ARG A 239 8.25 10.19 -2.53
CA ARG A 239 8.28 9.28 -1.40
C ARG A 239 9.69 8.80 -1.07
N ALA A 240 10.00 8.71 0.22
CA ALA A 240 11.14 7.98 0.73
C ALA A 240 10.67 6.61 1.21
N VAL A 241 11.36 5.55 0.85
CA VAL A 241 11.09 4.18 1.29
C VAL A 241 12.37 3.55 1.79
N ARG A 242 12.30 2.86 2.90
CA ARG A 242 13.44 2.12 3.44
C ARG A 242 13.27 0.64 3.22
N ALA A 243 14.40 -0.03 3.07
CA ALA A 243 14.48 -1.48 3.05
C ALA A 243 15.67 -1.93 3.87
N HIS A 244 15.51 -3.09 4.48
CA HIS A 244 16.54 -3.72 5.29
C HIS A 244 16.71 -5.16 4.84
N TYR A 245 17.94 -5.64 4.75
CA TYR A 245 18.23 -7.06 4.57
C TYR A 245 19.50 -7.46 5.31
N ASN A 246 19.52 -8.72 5.73
CA ASN A 246 20.69 -9.31 6.37
C ASN A 246 21.47 -10.08 5.31
N SER A 247 22.66 -9.60 4.98
CA SER A 247 23.51 -10.23 4.00
C SER A 247 24.61 -11.06 4.69
N ALA A 248 24.44 -12.37 4.67
CA ALA A 248 25.53 -13.28 4.99
C ALA A 248 26.63 -13.27 3.88
N ILE A 249 26.29 -12.80 2.68
CA ILE A 249 27.18 -12.70 1.53
C ILE A 249 27.15 -11.25 1.04
N PRO A 250 28.27 -10.51 1.15
CA PRO A 250 28.34 -9.16 0.63
C PRO A 250 28.15 -9.15 -0.90
N HIS A 251 27.13 -8.47 -1.38
CA HIS A 251 26.95 -8.22 -2.80
C HIS A 251 27.79 -7.04 -3.24
N ALA A 252 28.63 -7.24 -4.25
CA ALA A 252 29.61 -6.23 -4.68
C ALA A 252 28.96 -4.97 -5.29
N ARG A 253 27.81 -5.13 -5.94
CA ARG A 253 27.02 -4.02 -6.50
C ARG A 253 25.54 -4.39 -6.43
N LEU A 254 24.73 -3.42 -6.05
CA LEU A 254 23.29 -3.54 -6.04
C LEU A 254 22.68 -2.63 -7.10
N ARG A 255 21.57 -3.05 -7.65
CA ARG A 255 20.71 -2.20 -8.47
C ARG A 255 19.30 -2.21 -7.86
N LEU A 256 18.70 -1.04 -7.85
CA LEU A 256 17.27 -0.90 -7.61
C LEU A 256 16.53 -1.11 -8.93
N GLU A 257 15.60 -2.03 -8.95
CA GLU A 257 14.61 -2.15 -10.02
C GLU A 257 13.31 -1.48 -9.59
N VAL A 258 12.76 -0.70 -10.51
CA VAL A 258 11.47 -0.02 -10.33
C VAL A 258 10.56 -0.44 -11.47
N ASN A 259 9.41 -0.99 -11.13
CA ASN A 259 8.37 -1.36 -12.07
C ASN A 259 6.99 -1.10 -11.46
N GLY A 260 5.92 -1.55 -12.09
CA GLY A 260 4.55 -1.41 -11.58
C GLY A 260 3.52 -1.57 -12.70
N TRP A 261 2.26 -1.33 -12.37
CA TRP A 261 1.16 -1.57 -13.31
C TRP A 261 1.31 -0.78 -14.62
N ASN A 262 1.52 0.51 -14.49
CA ASN A 262 1.73 1.42 -15.61
C ASN A 262 3.10 2.12 -15.56
N ILE A 263 4.07 1.52 -14.91
CA ILE A 263 5.42 2.05 -14.79
C ILE A 263 6.30 1.44 -15.88
N ASP A 264 7.09 2.26 -16.55
CA ASP A 264 8.16 1.76 -17.41
C ASP A 264 9.24 1.14 -16.56
N ALA A 265 9.57 -0.12 -16.83
CA ALA A 265 10.61 -0.82 -16.06
C ALA A 265 11.95 -0.08 -16.19
N GLN A 266 12.55 0.24 -15.07
CA GLN A 266 13.79 1.01 -15.01
C GLN A 266 14.69 0.50 -13.90
N THR A 267 15.98 0.76 -14.02
CA THR A 267 16.98 0.42 -13.02
C THR A 267 17.79 1.63 -12.63
N ALA A 268 18.12 1.75 -11.35
CA ALA A 268 19.04 2.73 -10.81
C ALA A 268 20.18 2.03 -10.06
N LEU A 269 21.37 2.62 -10.06
CA LEU A 269 22.46 2.16 -9.21
C LEU A 269 22.13 2.49 -7.76
N VAL A 270 22.60 1.64 -6.85
CA VAL A 270 22.54 1.90 -5.41
C VAL A 270 23.90 2.46 -4.99
N ASP A 271 23.90 3.72 -4.59
CA ASP A 271 25.12 4.42 -4.19
C ASP A 271 25.51 4.04 -2.76
N GLU A 272 26.78 3.75 -2.54
CA GLU A 272 27.29 3.49 -1.19
C GLU A 272 27.50 4.80 -0.43
N VAL A 273 26.85 4.91 0.73
CA VAL A 273 27.09 6.02 1.67
C VAL A 273 28.17 5.60 2.64
N ALA A 274 29.30 6.32 2.63
CA ALA A 274 30.37 6.11 3.61
C ALA A 274 29.79 6.25 5.03
N ASN A 275 30.09 5.30 5.90
CA ASN A 275 29.78 5.43 7.32
C ASN A 275 30.51 6.67 7.85
N GLY A 276 29.75 7.75 8.03
CA GLY A 276 30.28 8.95 8.67
C GLY A 276 30.77 8.55 10.06
N ALA A 277 32.08 8.61 10.26
CA ALA A 277 32.66 8.48 11.58
C ALA A 277 31.99 9.54 12.46
N ASN A 278 31.13 9.11 13.35
CA ASN A 278 30.70 9.96 14.47
C ASN A 278 31.95 10.33 15.25
N ARG A 279 32.42 11.58 15.08
CA ARG A 279 33.31 12.24 16.02
C ARG A 279 32.47 12.91 17.12
#